data_ce412c9656fc9203324042be5bb411ab
#
_entry.id   ce412c9656fc9203324042be5bb411ab
#
_cell.length_a   1.000
_cell.length_b   1.000
_cell.length_c   1.000
_cell.angle_alpha   90.00
_cell.angle_beta   90.00
_cell.angle_gamma   90.00
#
_symmetry.space_group_name_H-M   'P 1'
#
loop_
_entity.id
_entity.type
_entity.pdbx_description
1 polymer ?
#
loop_
_entity_poly.entity_id
_entity_poly.type
_entity_poly.pdbx_seq_one_letter_code
_entity_poly.pdbx_strand_id
1 'polypeptide(L)'
;GPHDKVLGDAQIHSAISNDGINFTYEPGIRFAISDRDLRDPAAVYFKGKWHLYIPNQRNDGTGYYASSLDGLNFVRQNNVKISNKGNWLGNATVAKSKISFFGTVWRATSPNGIDWKTNRSTLGPDPAVVHLRNDSWLAVTFRKIESIK
;
A
#
# COMPACT_ATOMS: atom_id res chain seq x y z
N GLY A 1 -6.02 16.11 -18.02
CA GLY A 1 -5.55 16.31 -19.37
C GLY A 1 -4.89 15.05 -19.91
N PRO A 2 -4.81 14.86 -21.22
CA PRO A 2 -4.12 13.72 -21.79
C PRO A 2 -2.65 13.81 -21.36
N HIS A 3 -2.21 12.82 -20.65
CA HIS A 3 -0.80 12.70 -20.30
C HIS A 3 -0.15 11.90 -21.42
N ASP A 4 0.61 12.55 -22.25
CA ASP A 4 1.63 11.90 -23.09
C ASP A 4 2.68 11.36 -22.12
N LYS A 5 2.43 10.14 -21.60
CA LYS A 5 3.27 9.58 -20.56
C LYS A 5 4.38 8.77 -21.18
N VAL A 6 5.58 9.24 -20.98
CA VAL A 6 6.74 8.36 -20.99
C VAL A 6 6.59 7.41 -19.80
N LEU A 7 6.48 6.11 -20.06
CA LEU A 7 6.44 5.09 -19.00
C LEU A 7 7.72 5.20 -18.15
N GLY A 8 7.57 5.15 -16.84
CA GLY A 8 8.69 5.28 -15.90
C GLY A 8 8.83 6.65 -15.24
N ASP A 9 7.97 7.62 -15.58
CA ASP A 9 8.01 8.97 -14.98
C ASP A 9 7.49 8.99 -13.54
N ALA A 10 6.58 8.08 -13.18
CA ALA A 10 6.07 7.99 -11.83
C ALA A 10 6.95 7.05 -10.98
N GLN A 11 7.63 7.65 -10.01
CA GLN A 11 8.56 7.00 -9.09
C GLN A 11 8.11 7.19 -7.65
N ILE A 12 8.60 6.37 -6.74
CA ILE A 12 8.27 6.47 -5.32
C ILE A 12 9.28 7.36 -4.61
N HIS A 13 8.76 8.37 -3.93
CA HIS A 13 9.48 9.29 -3.07
C HIS A 13 8.93 9.24 -1.64
N SER A 14 9.59 9.89 -0.70
CA SER A 14 9.13 9.98 0.68
C SER A 14 9.20 11.40 1.22
N ALA A 15 8.40 11.64 2.24
CA ALA A 15 8.48 12.80 3.10
C ALA A 15 8.31 12.35 4.55
N ILE A 16 8.96 13.02 5.48
CA ILE A 16 8.93 12.74 6.91
C ILE A 16 8.23 13.84 7.68
N SER A 17 7.55 13.49 8.76
CA SER A 17 6.91 14.44 9.66
C SER A 17 7.07 13.98 11.11
N ASN A 18 7.20 14.93 12.02
CA ASN A 18 7.20 14.69 13.47
C ASN A 18 5.82 14.89 14.11
N ASP A 19 4.91 15.57 13.42
CA ASP A 19 3.57 15.93 13.93
C ASP A 19 2.42 15.32 13.10
N GLY A 20 2.73 14.71 11.96
CA GLY A 20 1.74 14.15 11.04
C GLY A 20 0.99 15.19 10.20
N ILE A 21 1.38 16.45 10.29
CA ILE A 21 0.74 17.60 9.61
C ILE A 21 1.73 18.26 8.65
N ASN A 22 2.91 18.59 9.15
CA ASN A 22 3.95 19.25 8.38
C ASN A 22 4.96 18.22 7.90
N PHE A 23 5.02 18.02 6.58
CA PHE A 23 5.90 17.03 5.95
C PHE A 23 7.07 17.71 5.26
N THR A 24 8.27 17.20 5.49
CA THR A 24 9.49 17.59 4.79
C THR A 24 9.86 16.52 3.79
N TYR A 25 10.02 16.93 2.53
CA TYR A 25 10.46 16.04 1.45
C TYR A 25 11.88 15.52 1.72
N GLU A 26 12.05 14.23 1.56
CA GLU A 26 13.36 13.58 1.64
C GLU A 26 13.95 13.42 0.22
N PRO A 27 15.10 14.01 -0.08
CA PRO A 27 15.70 13.93 -1.41
C PRO A 27 15.99 12.50 -1.85
N GLY A 28 15.84 12.24 -3.16
CA GLY A 28 16.14 10.97 -3.79
C GLY A 28 14.91 10.11 -4.05
N ILE A 29 15.12 9.08 -4.87
CA ILE A 29 14.11 8.12 -5.29
C ILE A 29 14.15 6.95 -4.32
N ARG A 30 13.00 6.58 -3.74
CA ARG A 30 12.88 5.40 -2.88
C ARG A 30 12.83 4.12 -3.69
N PHE A 31 12.07 4.14 -4.77
CA PHE A 31 11.95 2.99 -5.65
C PHE A 31 11.47 3.42 -7.05
N ALA A 32 12.07 2.81 -8.07
CA ALA A 32 11.69 3.00 -9.47
C ALA A 32 11.85 1.69 -10.23
N ILE A 33 11.10 1.53 -11.31
CA ILE A 33 11.23 0.44 -12.28
C ILE A 33 11.23 1.08 -13.67
N SER A 34 12.22 0.76 -14.49
CA SER A 34 12.29 1.25 -15.86
C SER A 34 11.01 0.87 -16.62
N ASP A 35 10.50 1.79 -17.41
CA ASP A 35 9.31 1.63 -18.27
C ASP A 35 8.03 1.26 -17.51
N ARG A 36 7.94 1.64 -16.21
CA ARG A 36 6.75 1.43 -15.39
C ARG A 36 6.43 2.65 -14.55
N ASP A 37 5.20 3.09 -14.63
CA ASP A 37 4.63 4.05 -13.68
C ASP A 37 4.27 3.35 -12.38
N LEU A 38 4.81 3.84 -11.28
CA LEU A 38 4.55 3.31 -9.94
C LEU A 38 3.57 4.22 -9.22
N ARG A 39 2.45 3.65 -8.77
CA ARG A 39 1.36 4.38 -8.10
C ARG A 39 0.84 3.60 -6.92
N ASP A 40 0.12 4.29 -6.03
CA ASP A 40 -0.61 3.73 -4.91
C ASP A 40 0.27 2.83 -4.02
N PRO A 41 1.44 3.34 -3.55
CA PRO A 41 2.32 2.58 -2.69
C PRO A 41 1.72 2.40 -1.30
N ALA A 42 1.92 1.23 -0.71
CA ALA A 42 1.67 0.98 0.70
C ALA A 42 2.97 0.57 1.38
N ALA A 43 3.37 1.29 2.43
CA ALA A 43 4.60 1.02 3.16
C ALA A 43 4.30 0.74 4.63
N VAL A 44 4.97 -0.27 5.19
CA VAL A 44 4.91 -0.60 6.62
C VAL A 44 6.28 -1.01 7.14
N TYR A 45 6.56 -0.66 8.41
CA TYR A 45 7.70 -1.20 9.14
C TYR A 45 7.28 -2.44 9.92
N PHE A 46 7.92 -3.57 9.65
CA PHE A 46 7.56 -4.84 10.26
C PHE A 46 8.77 -5.76 10.37
N LYS A 47 8.96 -6.36 11.55
CA LYS A 47 10.05 -7.30 11.84
C LYS A 47 11.44 -6.78 11.42
N GLY A 48 11.73 -5.53 11.81
CA GLY A 48 13.06 -4.93 11.63
C GLY A 48 13.36 -4.35 10.25
N LYS A 49 12.38 -4.30 9.35
CA LYS A 49 12.54 -3.69 8.02
C LYS A 49 11.27 -3.03 7.50
N TRP A 50 11.44 -2.17 6.55
CA TRP A 50 10.37 -1.59 5.75
C TRP A 50 9.96 -2.56 4.64
N HIS A 51 8.67 -2.66 4.43
CA HIS A 51 8.04 -3.38 3.33
C HIS A 51 7.28 -2.39 2.48
N LEU A 52 7.54 -2.36 1.18
CA LEU A 52 6.89 -1.49 0.20
C LEU A 52 6.17 -2.36 -0.83
N TYR A 53 4.88 -2.14 -0.96
CA TYR A 53 4.00 -2.84 -1.90
C TYR A 53 3.43 -1.85 -2.90
N ILE A 54 3.46 -2.19 -4.18
CA ILE A 54 2.98 -1.35 -5.26
C ILE A 54 2.20 -2.21 -6.25
N PRO A 55 0.93 -1.91 -6.55
CA PRO A 55 0.15 -2.69 -7.51
C PRO A 55 0.81 -2.65 -8.90
N ASN A 56 0.83 -3.77 -9.59
CA ASN A 56 1.40 -3.87 -10.93
C ASN A 56 0.38 -3.58 -12.06
N GLN A 57 -0.78 -3.08 -11.70
CA GLN A 57 -1.89 -2.69 -12.59
C GLN A 57 -2.51 -3.84 -13.42
N ARG A 58 -2.15 -5.10 -13.13
CA ARG A 58 -2.73 -6.26 -13.84
C ARG A 58 -4.08 -6.70 -13.31
N ASN A 59 -4.56 -6.13 -12.24
CA ASN A 59 -5.84 -6.48 -11.59
C ASN A 59 -5.98 -7.98 -11.22
N ASP A 60 -4.86 -8.63 -10.94
CA ASP A 60 -4.80 -10.06 -10.58
C ASP A 60 -4.39 -10.29 -9.11
N GLY A 61 -4.27 -9.21 -8.34
CA GLY A 61 -3.85 -9.24 -6.94
C GLY A 61 -2.35 -9.37 -6.72
N THR A 62 -1.56 -9.29 -7.78
CA THR A 62 -0.10 -9.24 -7.70
C THR A 62 0.43 -7.81 -7.74
N GLY A 63 1.65 -7.62 -7.27
CA GLY A 63 2.34 -6.34 -7.36
C GLY A 63 3.82 -6.45 -7.11
N TYR A 64 4.47 -5.31 -7.28
CA TYR A 64 5.87 -5.16 -6.97
C TYR A 64 6.07 -5.12 -5.46
N TYR A 65 7.14 -5.73 -5.01
CA TYR A 65 7.55 -5.71 -3.62
C TYR A 65 9.01 -5.30 -3.52
N ALA A 66 9.28 -4.41 -2.59
CA ALA A 66 10.62 -4.00 -2.22
C ALA A 66 10.75 -3.94 -0.70
N SER A 67 11.97 -4.08 -0.20
CA SER A 67 12.25 -3.97 1.23
C SER A 67 13.45 -3.08 1.48
N SER A 68 13.49 -2.46 2.67
CA SER A 68 14.56 -1.56 3.09
C SER A 68 14.82 -1.71 4.58
N LEU A 69 16.06 -1.55 5.01
CA LEU A 69 16.43 -1.49 6.42
C LEU A 69 16.32 -0.07 7.00
N ASP A 70 16.49 0.94 6.18
CA ASP A 70 16.57 2.35 6.57
C ASP A 70 15.35 3.19 6.14
N GLY A 71 14.46 2.64 5.30
CA GLY A 71 13.32 3.36 4.73
C GLY A 71 13.68 4.30 3.57
N LEU A 72 14.94 4.40 3.22
CA LEU A 72 15.46 5.29 2.18
C LEU A 72 15.93 4.52 0.95
N ASN A 73 16.56 3.38 1.16
CA ASN A 73 17.14 2.53 0.10
C ASN A 73 16.34 1.24 -0.02
N PHE A 74 15.42 1.19 -0.99
CA PHE A 74 14.58 0.02 -1.22
C PHE A 74 15.17 -0.90 -2.28
N VAL A 75 15.31 -2.17 -1.94
CA VAL A 75 15.77 -3.22 -2.84
C VAL A 75 14.59 -4.04 -3.32
N ARG A 76 14.44 -4.14 -4.64
CA ARG A 76 13.39 -4.95 -5.26
C ARG A 76 13.54 -6.42 -4.88
N GLN A 77 12.41 -7.04 -4.57
CA GLN A 77 12.26 -8.46 -4.29
C GLN A 77 11.36 -9.11 -5.36
N ASN A 78 11.10 -10.42 -5.22
CA ASN A 78 10.11 -11.09 -6.05
C ASN A 78 8.73 -10.45 -5.85
N ASN A 79 7.94 -10.39 -6.93
CA ASN A 79 6.57 -9.92 -6.84
C ASN A 79 5.77 -10.74 -5.84
N VAL A 80 4.82 -10.09 -5.17
CA VAL A 80 3.94 -10.74 -4.20
C VAL A 80 2.52 -10.79 -4.72
N LYS A 81 1.77 -11.82 -4.35
CA LYS A 81 0.34 -11.90 -4.56
C LYS A 81 -0.36 -11.67 -3.23
N ILE A 82 -0.87 -10.46 -3.04
CA ILE A 82 -1.52 -10.07 -1.79
C ILE A 82 -2.96 -10.57 -1.74
N SER A 83 -3.65 -10.53 -2.87
CA SER A 83 -5.05 -10.90 -2.98
C SER A 83 -5.33 -11.71 -4.22
N ASN A 84 -6.38 -12.53 -4.19
CA ASN A 84 -6.98 -13.15 -5.38
C ASN A 84 -8.24 -12.38 -5.86
N LYS A 85 -8.45 -11.16 -5.35
CA LYS A 85 -9.64 -10.34 -5.59
C LYS A 85 -9.38 -9.15 -6.51
N GLY A 86 -8.30 -9.19 -7.27
CA GLY A 86 -7.96 -8.13 -8.22
C GLY A 86 -7.24 -6.96 -7.59
N ASN A 87 -7.57 -5.74 -8.00
CA ASN A 87 -6.85 -4.54 -7.63
C ASN A 87 -6.80 -4.31 -6.11
N TRP A 88 -5.68 -3.83 -5.62
CA TRP A 88 -5.43 -3.57 -4.21
C TRP A 88 -5.12 -2.10 -3.94
N LEU A 89 -5.98 -1.26 -4.44
CA LEU A 89 -6.08 0.10 -3.95
C LEU A 89 -6.50 0.04 -2.48
N GLY A 90 -5.73 0.65 -1.64
CA GLY A 90 -5.91 0.63 -0.20
C GLY A 90 -4.58 0.73 0.53
N ASN A 91 -4.59 0.41 1.81
CA ASN A 91 -3.39 0.53 2.63
C ASN A 91 -3.05 -0.72 3.42
N ALA A 92 -1.79 -0.76 3.86
CA ALA A 92 -1.30 -1.76 4.79
C ALA A 92 -1.08 -1.15 6.18
N THR A 93 -1.29 -1.93 7.21
CA THR A 93 -0.97 -1.59 8.60
C THR A 93 -0.47 -2.81 9.37
N VAL A 94 0.23 -2.58 10.46
CA VAL A 94 0.74 -3.66 11.32
C VAL A 94 -0.09 -3.74 12.59
N ALA A 95 -0.59 -4.93 12.89
CA ALA A 95 -1.28 -5.21 14.14
C ALA A 95 -1.11 -6.68 14.54
N LYS A 96 -1.01 -6.96 15.85
CA LYS A 96 -0.99 -8.32 16.41
C LYS A 96 0.04 -9.23 15.70
N SER A 97 1.25 -8.74 15.50
CA SER A 97 2.38 -9.48 14.88
C SER A 97 2.13 -9.91 13.43
N LYS A 98 1.27 -9.21 12.71
CA LYS A 98 0.98 -9.43 11.28
C LYS A 98 0.87 -8.11 10.54
N ILE A 99 1.17 -8.15 9.25
CA ILE A 99 0.74 -7.09 8.34
C ILE A 99 -0.67 -7.42 7.90
N SER A 100 -1.54 -6.41 7.92
CA SER A 100 -2.90 -6.46 7.35
C SER A 100 -2.98 -5.50 6.18
N PHE A 101 -3.41 -5.98 5.03
CA PHE A 101 -3.68 -5.18 3.85
C PHE A 101 -5.18 -5.16 3.58
N PHE A 102 -5.72 -4.00 3.24
CA PHE A 102 -7.14 -3.82 3.02
C PHE A 102 -7.39 -3.34 1.59
N GLY A 103 -8.40 -3.90 0.97
CA GLY A 103 -8.90 -3.49 -0.33
C GLY A 103 -10.43 -3.55 -0.35
N THR A 104 -11.01 -3.26 -1.51
CA THR A 104 -12.46 -3.24 -1.71
C THR A 104 -13.07 -4.61 -1.41
N VAL A 105 -13.87 -4.69 -0.35
CA VAL A 105 -14.57 -5.89 0.17
C VAL A 105 -13.68 -7.09 0.51
N TRP A 106 -12.37 -6.88 0.67
CA TRP A 106 -11.44 -7.91 1.10
C TRP A 106 -10.37 -7.35 2.05
N ARG A 107 -9.77 -8.24 2.80
CA ARG A 107 -8.54 -8.00 3.55
C ARG A 107 -7.59 -9.18 3.37
N ALA A 108 -6.31 -8.92 3.43
CA ALA A 108 -5.30 -9.96 3.45
C ALA A 108 -4.40 -9.79 4.68
N THR A 109 -3.89 -10.88 5.23
CA THR A 109 -2.95 -10.85 6.36
C THR A 109 -1.72 -11.65 6.04
N SER A 110 -0.57 -11.19 6.52
CA SER A 110 0.71 -11.88 6.36
C SER A 110 1.52 -11.89 7.64
N PRO A 111 2.11 -13.02 8.05
CA PRO A 111 3.01 -13.10 9.20
C PRO A 111 4.44 -12.67 8.87
N ASN A 112 4.80 -12.51 7.60
CA ASN A 112 6.16 -12.23 7.13
C ASN A 112 6.25 -11.17 6.01
N GLY A 113 5.11 -10.67 5.51
CA GLY A 113 5.07 -9.70 4.42
C GLY A 113 5.13 -10.29 3.01
N ILE A 114 5.23 -11.61 2.88
CA ILE A 114 5.39 -12.33 1.60
C ILE A 114 4.24 -13.30 1.37
N ASP A 115 3.92 -14.11 2.38
CA ASP A 115 2.85 -15.11 2.32
C ASP A 115 1.55 -14.50 2.83
N TRP A 116 0.53 -14.42 1.97
CA TRP A 116 -0.70 -13.72 2.25
C TRP A 116 -1.91 -14.65 2.27
N LYS A 117 -2.80 -14.43 3.24
CA LYS A 117 -4.10 -15.08 3.32
C LYS A 117 -5.19 -14.03 3.13
N THR A 118 -5.96 -14.16 2.06
CA THR A 118 -7.07 -13.27 1.74
C THR A 118 -8.36 -13.75 2.41
N ASN A 119 -9.11 -12.81 2.97
CA ASN A 119 -10.43 -13.00 3.57
C ASN A 119 -11.40 -11.95 3.03
N ARG A 120 -12.69 -12.21 3.15
CA ARG A 120 -13.72 -11.22 2.86
C ARG A 120 -13.71 -10.10 3.90
N SER A 121 -14.06 -8.88 3.48
CA SER A 121 -14.26 -7.71 4.33
C SER A 121 -15.57 -7.02 3.94
N THR A 122 -16.08 -6.19 4.83
CA THR A 122 -17.27 -5.34 4.60
C THR A 122 -16.90 -3.92 4.22
N LEU A 123 -15.60 -3.59 4.16
CA LEU A 123 -15.14 -2.25 3.80
C LEU A 123 -15.45 -1.93 2.34
N GLY A 124 -15.88 -0.70 2.09
CA GLY A 124 -16.12 -0.17 0.76
C GLY A 124 -14.83 0.06 -0.05
N PRO A 125 -14.93 0.75 -1.19
CA PRO A 125 -13.79 1.05 -2.04
C PRO A 125 -12.73 1.91 -1.34
N ASP A 126 -11.48 1.76 -1.73
CA ASP A 126 -10.31 2.53 -1.29
C ASP A 126 -10.23 2.70 0.23
N PRO A 127 -10.26 1.63 1.02
CA PRO A 127 -10.25 1.76 2.45
C PRO A 127 -8.88 2.22 2.96
N ALA A 128 -8.86 3.29 3.75
CA ALA A 128 -7.73 3.64 4.60
C ALA A 128 -8.02 3.11 6.02
N VAL A 129 -7.15 2.26 6.54
CA VAL A 129 -7.37 1.57 7.82
C VAL A 129 -6.17 1.77 8.73
N VAL A 130 -6.43 2.10 9.98
CA VAL A 130 -5.41 2.22 11.02
C VAL A 130 -5.81 1.44 12.27
N HIS A 131 -4.84 0.78 12.88
CA HIS A 131 -4.98 0.15 14.18
C HIS A 131 -4.65 1.17 15.27
N LEU A 132 -5.56 1.37 16.19
CA LEU A 132 -5.45 2.35 17.27
C LEU A 132 -4.86 1.73 18.54
N ARG A 133 -4.33 2.57 19.44
CA ARG A 133 -3.65 2.13 20.68
C ARG A 133 -4.54 1.34 21.64
N ASN A 134 -5.85 1.57 21.61
CA ASN A 134 -6.84 0.88 22.45
C ASN A 134 -7.32 -0.45 21.86
N ASP A 135 -6.57 -1.03 20.92
CA ASP A 135 -6.89 -2.25 20.18
C ASP A 135 -8.16 -2.16 19.30
N SER A 136 -8.66 -0.94 19.06
CA SER A 136 -9.73 -0.69 18.10
C SER A 136 -9.15 -0.36 16.70
N TRP A 137 -10.02 -0.29 15.72
CA TRP A 137 -9.68 -0.01 14.35
C TRP A 137 -10.50 1.16 13.83
N LEU A 138 -9.83 2.09 13.15
CA LEU A 138 -10.51 3.12 12.38
C LEU A 138 -10.39 2.79 10.89
N ALA A 139 -11.49 2.82 10.19
CA ALA A 139 -11.53 2.67 8.75
C ALA A 139 -12.27 3.86 8.12
N VAL A 140 -11.66 4.43 7.09
CA VAL A 140 -12.26 5.44 6.23
C VAL A 140 -12.37 4.84 4.84
N THR A 141 -13.52 4.95 4.21
CA THR A 141 -13.77 4.36 2.90
C THR A 141 -14.66 5.26 2.07
N PHE A 142 -14.54 5.15 0.77
CA PHE A 142 -15.41 5.86 -0.16
C PHE A 142 -16.80 5.20 -0.20
N ARG A 143 -17.86 6.01 -0.19
CA ARG A 143 -19.24 5.58 -0.41
C ARG A 143 -19.92 6.50 -1.39
N LYS A 144 -20.46 5.93 -2.46
CA LYS A 144 -21.34 6.67 -3.36
C LYS A 144 -22.64 6.95 -2.64
N ILE A 145 -23.00 8.23 -2.52
CA ILE A 145 -24.33 8.62 -2.04
C ILE A 145 -25.26 8.50 -3.24
N GLU A 146 -26.25 7.62 -3.16
CA GLU A 146 -27.33 7.62 -4.15
C GLU A 146 -28.16 8.90 -3.92
N SER A 147 -28.33 9.69 -4.97
CA SER A 147 -29.22 10.86 -4.89
C SER A 147 -30.61 10.39 -4.52
N ILE A 148 -31.12 10.88 -3.40
CA ILE A 148 -32.52 10.72 -3.03
C ILE A 148 -33.34 11.39 -4.14
N LYS A 149 -34.10 10.59 -4.89
CA LYS A 149 -35.06 11.06 -5.89
C LYS A 149 -36.26 11.65 -5.18
#